data_15acc0e3a3b70851a8600d5785db89f8
#
_entry.id   15acc0e3a3b70851a8600d5785db89f8
#
_cell.length_a   1.000
_cell.length_b   1.000
_cell.length_c   1.000
_cell.angle_alpha   90.00
_cell.angle_beta   90.00
_cell.angle_gamma   90.00
#
_symmetry.space_group_name_H-M   'P 1'
#
loop_
_entity.id
_entity.type
_entity.pdbx_description
1 polymer ?
#
loop_
_entity_poly.entity_id
_entity_poly.type
_entity_poly.pdbx_seq_one_letter_code
_entity_poly.pdbx_strand_id
1 'polypeptide(L)'
;MRLYIRAKTDSLHAPEIVVFEKTEHLCQQKKMKDMENTSIINGRRIASDRIAELGENEIFVFGSNIHGAHGGGAARYAHQKFGAEWGVGEGLTGHTYALPTMEGDASLKQAVEHFIACAKAHPELTFLVTAVGCGIAGYTPDEVAPLFREAAPLENVYLPRVFWEVL
;
A
#
# COMPACT_ATOMS: atom_id res chain seq x y z
N MET A 1 -14.12 30.59 -0.21
CA MET A 1 -14.34 31.10 1.14
C MET A 1 -13.24 32.13 1.44
N ARG A 2 -13.62 33.37 1.73
CA ARG A 2 -12.71 34.55 1.79
C ARG A 2 -11.79 34.47 2.99
N LEU A 3 -10.46 34.57 2.74
CA LEU A 3 -9.46 34.85 3.78
C LEU A 3 -9.62 36.32 4.23
N TYR A 4 -9.92 36.52 5.52
CA TYR A 4 -9.78 37.82 6.14
C TYR A 4 -8.38 37.96 6.71
N ILE A 5 -7.54 38.74 6.04
CA ILE A 5 -6.26 39.21 6.58
C ILE A 5 -6.56 40.50 7.33
N ARG A 6 -6.48 40.50 8.65
CA ARG A 6 -6.47 41.72 9.45
C ARG A 6 -5.00 42.01 9.81
N ALA A 7 -4.40 42.94 9.10
CA ALA A 7 -3.12 43.52 9.46
C ALA A 7 -3.30 44.33 10.73
N LYS A 8 -2.59 43.99 11.78
CA LYS A 8 -2.19 44.93 12.84
C LYS A 8 -0.69 45.17 12.70
N THR A 9 -0.38 46.36 12.26
CA THR A 9 0.95 46.95 12.35
C THR A 9 1.19 47.33 13.81
N ASP A 10 2.20 46.72 14.42
CA ASP A 10 3.25 47.37 15.17
C ASP A 10 4.20 46.33 15.76
N SER A 11 5.51 46.62 15.56
CA SER A 11 6.67 46.10 16.28
C SER A 11 7.22 44.74 15.90
N LEU A 12 8.29 44.78 15.09
CA LEU A 12 9.52 43.95 15.16
C LEU A 12 9.41 42.57 15.85
N HIS A 13 8.80 41.61 15.19
CA HIS A 13 9.14 40.16 15.28
C HIS A 13 8.53 39.42 14.10
N ALA A 14 9.34 38.60 13.46
CA ALA A 14 8.99 37.85 12.24
C ALA A 14 7.80 36.90 12.45
N PRO A 15 7.01 36.61 11.39
CA PRO A 15 5.84 35.75 11.49
C PRO A 15 6.23 34.25 11.42
N GLU A 16 6.71 33.69 12.52
CA GLU A 16 6.96 32.24 12.62
C GLU A 16 5.70 31.38 12.88
N ILE A 17 4.58 32.00 13.26
CA ILE A 17 3.40 31.27 13.75
C ILE A 17 2.53 30.67 12.64
N VAL A 18 2.57 31.22 11.43
CA VAL A 18 1.67 30.78 10.33
C VAL A 18 2.13 29.49 9.64
N VAL A 19 3.41 29.16 9.74
CA VAL A 19 3.99 27.95 9.11
C VAL A 19 3.68 26.70 9.96
N PHE A 20 3.60 26.84 11.29
CA PHE A 20 3.38 25.73 12.21
C PHE A 20 1.95 25.13 12.14
N GLU A 21 0.93 25.98 12.10
CA GLU A 21 -0.47 25.49 12.01
C GLU A 21 -0.77 24.78 10.67
N LYS A 22 -0.16 25.24 9.56
CA LYS A 22 -0.33 24.57 8.26
C LYS A 22 0.33 23.20 8.20
N THR A 23 1.50 23.05 8.83
CA THR A 23 2.23 21.78 8.88
C THR A 23 1.56 20.77 9.80
N GLU A 24 1.01 21.19 10.94
CA GLU A 24 0.25 20.30 11.82
C GLU A 24 -1.06 19.83 11.19
N HIS A 25 -1.79 20.73 10.52
CA HIS A 25 -3.05 20.39 9.85
C HIS A 25 -2.82 19.44 8.65
N LEU A 26 -1.78 19.66 7.87
CA LEU A 26 -1.35 18.76 6.78
C LEU A 26 -0.87 17.41 7.32
N CYS A 27 -0.15 17.39 8.44
CA CYS A 27 0.30 16.17 9.10
C CYS A 27 -0.88 15.37 9.68
N GLN A 28 -1.88 16.05 10.24
CA GLN A 28 -3.10 15.40 10.75
C GLN A 28 -3.98 14.87 9.61
N GLN A 29 -4.14 15.61 8.52
CA GLN A 29 -4.86 15.13 7.32
C GLN A 29 -4.15 13.94 6.68
N LYS A 30 -2.82 13.96 6.61
CA LYS A 30 -2.00 12.85 6.14
C LYS A 30 -2.18 11.62 7.04
N LYS A 31 -2.12 11.78 8.35
CA LYS A 31 -2.30 10.70 9.34
C LYS A 31 -3.71 10.11 9.31
N MET A 32 -4.75 10.91 9.06
CA MET A 32 -6.12 10.44 8.87
C MET A 32 -6.29 9.65 7.57
N LYS A 33 -5.59 10.04 6.50
CA LYS A 33 -5.63 9.38 5.19
C LYS A 33 -4.91 8.03 5.21
N ASP A 34 -3.77 7.94 5.90
CA ASP A 34 -3.04 6.68 6.12
C ASP A 34 -3.86 5.69 6.98
N MET A 35 -4.74 6.17 7.86
CA MET A 35 -5.65 5.34 8.67
C MET A 35 -6.84 4.77 7.89
N GLU A 36 -7.13 5.27 6.68
CA GLU A 36 -8.26 4.82 5.87
C GLU A 36 -7.97 3.47 5.18
N ASN A 37 -6.69 3.22 4.85
CA ASN A 37 -6.25 2.01 4.16
C ASN A 37 -5.79 0.89 5.10
N THR A 38 -5.55 1.20 6.39
CA THR A 38 -4.92 0.29 7.34
C THR A 38 -5.68 0.23 8.65
N SER A 39 -5.70 -0.94 9.26
CA SER A 39 -6.20 -1.13 10.62
C SER A 39 -5.37 -2.15 11.38
N ILE A 40 -5.31 -1.99 12.71
CA ILE A 40 -4.69 -2.98 13.60
C ILE A 40 -5.78 -3.52 14.53
N ILE A 41 -6.12 -4.79 14.36
CA ILE A 41 -7.15 -5.48 15.13
C ILE A 41 -6.52 -6.71 15.78
N ASN A 42 -6.51 -6.77 17.11
CA ASN A 42 -5.92 -7.87 17.88
C ASN A 42 -4.46 -8.16 17.48
N GLY A 43 -3.67 -7.11 17.22
CA GLY A 43 -2.28 -7.23 16.77
C GLY A 43 -2.08 -7.58 15.30
N ARG A 44 -3.15 -7.84 14.54
CA ARG A 44 -3.11 -8.11 13.11
C ARG A 44 -3.15 -6.81 12.31
N ARG A 45 -2.22 -6.61 11.41
CA ARG A 45 -2.16 -5.45 10.48
C ARG A 45 -2.97 -5.78 9.25
N ILE A 46 -4.11 -5.11 9.10
CA ILE A 46 -5.11 -5.42 8.07
C ILE A 46 -5.13 -4.29 7.04
N ALA A 47 -4.91 -4.63 5.78
CA ALA A 47 -5.15 -3.74 4.65
C ALA A 47 -6.64 -3.65 4.35
N SER A 48 -7.12 -2.46 3.96
CA SER A 48 -8.50 -2.25 3.53
C SER A 48 -8.81 -3.04 2.26
N ASP A 49 -10.02 -3.59 2.17
CA ASP A 49 -10.52 -4.25 0.96
C ASP A 49 -10.78 -3.24 -0.18
N ARG A 50 -10.87 -1.94 0.15
CA ARG A 50 -11.09 -0.85 -0.80
C ARG A 50 -10.07 0.25 -0.59
N ILE A 51 -9.05 0.25 -1.43
CA ILE A 51 -7.99 1.26 -1.44
C ILE A 51 -8.27 2.19 -2.62
N ALA A 52 -8.82 3.38 -2.36
CA ALA A 52 -9.16 4.36 -3.38
C ALA A 52 -8.02 5.35 -3.67
N GLU A 53 -7.23 5.67 -2.65
CA GLU A 53 -6.09 6.58 -2.70
C GLU A 53 -4.97 6.01 -1.83
N LEU A 54 -3.74 6.39 -2.10
CA LEU A 54 -2.57 5.98 -1.33
C LEU A 54 -1.96 7.18 -0.61
N GLY A 55 -1.42 6.94 0.58
CA GLY A 55 -0.51 7.84 1.26
C GLY A 55 0.84 7.90 0.55
N GLU A 56 1.70 8.83 0.98
CA GLU A 56 2.99 9.10 0.30
C GLU A 56 3.93 7.89 0.28
N ASN A 57 3.90 7.07 1.32
CA ASN A 57 4.77 5.89 1.46
C ASN A 57 3.98 4.57 1.35
N GLU A 58 2.70 4.62 0.97
CA GLU A 58 1.90 3.42 0.79
C GLU A 58 2.11 2.82 -0.60
N ILE A 59 2.27 1.50 -0.62
CA ILE A 59 2.50 0.68 -1.80
C ILE A 59 1.36 -0.32 -1.95
N PHE A 60 0.65 -0.24 -3.06
CA PHE A 60 -0.42 -1.16 -3.43
C PHE A 60 0.16 -2.46 -3.99
N VAL A 61 0.06 -3.57 -3.26
CA VAL A 61 0.56 -4.87 -3.70
C VAL A 61 -0.55 -5.65 -4.39
N PHE A 62 -0.32 -6.02 -5.64
CA PHE A 62 -1.34 -6.65 -6.48
C PHE A 62 -0.82 -7.87 -7.24
N GLY A 63 -1.73 -8.79 -7.55
CA GLY A 63 -1.42 -9.97 -8.38
C GLY A 63 -1.21 -9.58 -9.84
N SER A 64 -0.08 -10.01 -10.39
CA SER A 64 0.39 -9.77 -11.75
C SER A 64 0.65 -11.08 -12.50
N ASN A 65 1.31 -11.00 -13.64
CA ASN A 65 1.91 -12.07 -14.42
C ASN A 65 3.30 -11.66 -14.87
N ILE A 66 4.16 -12.60 -15.27
CA ILE A 66 5.56 -12.31 -15.66
C ILE A 66 5.69 -11.32 -16.83
N HIS A 67 4.66 -11.17 -17.65
CA HIS A 67 4.67 -10.24 -18.78
C HIS A 67 4.25 -8.82 -18.39
N GLY A 68 3.81 -8.60 -17.15
CA GLY A 68 3.31 -7.30 -16.69
C GLY A 68 2.08 -6.82 -17.46
N ALA A 69 1.26 -7.74 -17.95
CA ALA A 69 0.02 -7.40 -18.66
C ALA A 69 -1.08 -7.06 -17.63
N HIS A 70 -1.25 -5.77 -17.38
CA HIS A 70 -2.17 -5.24 -16.36
C HIS A 70 -3.58 -4.96 -16.91
N GLY A 71 -4.17 -5.94 -17.61
CA GLY A 71 -5.43 -5.78 -18.36
C GLY A 71 -6.71 -5.93 -17.53
N GLY A 72 -6.66 -6.47 -16.32
CA GLY A 72 -7.86 -6.77 -15.52
C GLY A 72 -7.66 -6.64 -14.01
N GLY A 73 -8.78 -6.62 -13.27
CA GLY A 73 -8.80 -6.67 -11.81
C GLY A 73 -7.93 -5.62 -11.12
N ALA A 74 -7.26 -6.04 -10.05
CA ALA A 74 -6.37 -5.19 -9.25
C ALA A 74 -5.17 -4.68 -10.06
N ALA A 75 -4.65 -5.47 -11.03
CA ALA A 75 -3.55 -5.07 -11.90
C ALA A 75 -3.93 -3.87 -12.80
N ARG A 76 -5.11 -3.90 -13.42
CA ARG A 76 -5.62 -2.77 -14.19
C ARG A 76 -5.82 -1.53 -13.33
N TYR A 77 -6.35 -1.71 -12.11
CA TYR A 77 -6.55 -0.62 -11.17
C TYR A 77 -5.23 0.00 -10.74
N ALA A 78 -4.22 -0.82 -10.41
CA ALA A 78 -2.87 -0.40 -10.09
C ALA A 78 -2.23 0.43 -11.21
N HIS A 79 -2.36 -0.04 -12.46
CA HIS A 79 -1.85 0.68 -13.63
C HIS A 79 -2.54 2.03 -13.84
N GLN A 80 -3.86 2.08 -13.71
CA GLN A 80 -4.63 3.31 -13.96
C GLN A 80 -4.51 4.35 -12.84
N LYS A 81 -4.30 3.93 -11.59
CA LYS A 81 -4.40 4.80 -10.43
C LYS A 81 -3.08 5.04 -9.70
N PHE A 82 -2.20 4.05 -9.64
CA PHE A 82 -1.07 4.06 -8.73
C PHE A 82 0.28 3.94 -9.43
N GLY A 83 0.30 3.95 -10.77
CA GLY A 83 1.52 4.02 -11.56
C GLY A 83 2.22 2.69 -11.79
N ALA A 84 1.50 1.55 -11.71
CA ALA A 84 2.07 0.28 -12.16
C ALA A 84 2.44 0.34 -13.64
N GLU A 85 3.67 0.00 -13.97
CA GLU A 85 4.15 0.07 -15.34
C GLU A 85 3.73 -1.18 -16.14
N TRP A 86 3.17 -0.95 -17.34
CA TRP A 86 2.85 -2.03 -18.27
C TRP A 86 4.15 -2.71 -18.74
N GLY A 87 4.18 -4.04 -18.72
CA GLY A 87 5.36 -4.83 -19.08
C GLY A 87 6.27 -5.17 -17.90
N VAL A 88 6.03 -4.61 -16.69
CA VAL A 88 6.75 -4.96 -15.48
C VAL A 88 5.91 -5.92 -14.64
N GLY A 89 6.26 -7.21 -14.69
CA GLY A 89 5.48 -8.28 -14.04
C GLY A 89 5.76 -8.46 -12.56
N GLU A 90 6.93 -8.01 -12.07
CA GLU A 90 7.36 -8.17 -10.67
C GLU A 90 8.12 -6.93 -10.17
N GLY A 91 7.89 -6.58 -8.92
CA GLY A 91 8.64 -5.53 -8.23
C GLY A 91 7.95 -4.19 -8.12
N LEU A 92 8.69 -3.20 -7.62
CA LEU A 92 8.22 -1.84 -7.36
C LEU A 92 8.16 -1.02 -8.65
N THR A 93 7.00 -0.40 -8.93
CA THR A 93 6.82 0.64 -9.94
C THR A 93 5.78 1.64 -9.49
N GLY A 94 6.07 2.94 -9.60
CA GLY A 94 5.20 3.98 -9.02
C GLY A 94 4.93 3.73 -7.54
N HIS A 95 3.67 3.78 -7.14
CA HIS A 95 3.20 3.42 -5.80
C HIS A 95 2.65 1.99 -5.73
N THR A 96 3.27 1.06 -6.45
CA THR A 96 2.80 -0.33 -6.54
C THR A 96 3.92 -1.34 -6.41
N TYR A 97 3.55 -2.57 -6.03
CA TYR A 97 4.38 -3.76 -6.13
C TYR A 97 3.61 -4.84 -6.90
N ALA A 98 4.13 -5.21 -8.06
CA ALA A 98 3.58 -6.30 -8.87
C ALA A 98 4.11 -7.65 -8.35
N LEU A 99 3.20 -8.60 -8.10
CA LEU A 99 3.53 -9.94 -7.62
C LEU A 99 2.97 -10.97 -8.60
N PRO A 100 3.82 -11.68 -9.40
CA PRO A 100 3.34 -12.65 -10.38
C PRO A 100 2.64 -13.82 -9.68
N THR A 101 1.41 -14.12 -10.17
CA THR A 101 0.52 -15.13 -9.57
C THR A 101 -0.02 -16.13 -10.59
N MET A 102 0.37 -16.01 -11.87
CA MET A 102 -0.24 -16.77 -12.98
C MET A 102 0.62 -17.94 -13.45
N GLU A 103 1.84 -18.11 -12.91
CA GLU A 103 2.87 -19.00 -13.42
C GLU A 103 3.00 -20.30 -12.62
N GLY A 104 2.01 -20.60 -11.76
CA GLY A 104 1.95 -21.80 -10.93
C GLY A 104 2.62 -21.65 -9.55
N ASP A 105 2.45 -22.66 -8.71
CA ASP A 105 2.73 -22.62 -7.27
C ASP A 105 4.18 -22.32 -6.93
N ALA A 106 5.13 -22.90 -7.65
CA ALA A 106 6.56 -22.68 -7.39
C ALA A 106 6.94 -21.22 -7.68
N SER A 107 6.42 -20.66 -8.75
CA SER A 107 6.64 -19.25 -9.12
C SER A 107 5.97 -18.30 -8.14
N LEU A 108 4.74 -18.59 -7.74
CA LEU A 108 4.01 -17.83 -6.73
C LEU A 108 4.77 -17.79 -5.40
N LYS A 109 5.27 -18.94 -4.94
CA LYS A 109 6.08 -19.00 -3.71
C LYS A 109 7.32 -18.13 -3.82
N GLN A 110 8.07 -18.23 -4.91
CA GLN A 110 9.27 -17.43 -5.15
C GLN A 110 8.94 -15.93 -5.19
N ALA A 111 7.86 -15.54 -5.86
CA ALA A 111 7.42 -14.14 -5.94
C ALA A 111 7.06 -13.58 -4.56
N VAL A 112 6.43 -14.37 -3.68
CA VAL A 112 6.17 -13.97 -2.29
C VAL A 112 7.46 -13.85 -1.49
N GLU A 113 8.44 -14.73 -1.66
CA GLU A 113 9.75 -14.63 -1.03
C GLU A 113 10.48 -13.34 -1.45
N HIS A 114 10.44 -12.98 -2.74
CA HIS A 114 11.01 -11.71 -3.25
C HIS A 114 10.27 -10.50 -2.67
N PHE A 115 8.95 -10.56 -2.59
CA PHE A 115 8.15 -9.51 -1.94
C PHE A 115 8.56 -9.30 -0.49
N ILE A 116 8.70 -10.39 0.30
CA ILE A 116 9.12 -10.33 1.70
C ILE A 116 10.51 -9.72 1.84
N ALA A 117 11.44 -10.11 0.96
CA ALA A 117 12.78 -9.52 0.92
C ALA A 117 12.73 -8.02 0.61
N CYS A 118 11.89 -7.60 -0.34
CA CYS A 118 11.66 -6.20 -0.66
C CYS A 118 11.08 -5.43 0.53
N ALA A 119 10.06 -5.96 1.20
CA ALA A 119 9.46 -5.32 2.36
C ALA A 119 10.44 -5.14 3.53
N LYS A 120 11.31 -6.13 3.77
CA LYS A 120 12.38 -6.04 4.77
C LYS A 120 13.44 -4.99 4.40
N ALA A 121 13.72 -4.80 3.11
CA ALA A 121 14.69 -3.84 2.61
C ALA A 121 14.18 -2.39 2.63
N HIS A 122 12.86 -2.19 2.66
CA HIS A 122 12.20 -0.90 2.60
C HIS A 122 11.27 -0.65 3.81
N PRO A 123 11.83 -0.52 5.03
CA PRO A 123 11.02 -0.30 6.23
C PRO A 123 10.29 1.06 6.24
N GLU A 124 10.71 2.00 5.40
CA GLU A 124 10.08 3.31 5.20
C GLU A 124 8.78 3.25 4.40
N LEU A 125 8.56 2.16 3.63
CA LEU A 125 7.37 1.95 2.83
C LEU A 125 6.34 1.12 3.60
N THR A 126 5.06 1.37 3.37
CA THR A 126 3.93 0.60 3.92
C THR A 126 3.27 -0.20 2.81
N PHE A 127 3.36 -1.52 2.87
CA PHE A 127 2.83 -2.42 1.85
C PHE A 127 1.41 -2.86 2.17
N LEU A 128 0.46 -2.48 1.33
CA LEU A 128 -0.95 -2.84 1.41
C LEU A 128 -1.23 -4.01 0.48
N VAL A 129 -1.23 -5.21 1.03
CA VAL A 129 -1.40 -6.44 0.24
C VAL A 129 -2.88 -6.68 -0.04
N THR A 130 -3.24 -6.78 -1.32
CA THR A 130 -4.56 -7.26 -1.75
C THR A 130 -4.65 -8.78 -1.65
N ALA A 131 -5.83 -9.38 -1.88
CA ALA A 131 -5.97 -10.84 -1.95
C ALA A 131 -5.34 -11.38 -3.24
N VAL A 132 -4.00 -11.24 -3.35
CA VAL A 132 -3.21 -11.65 -4.52
C VAL A 132 -3.42 -13.13 -4.81
N GLY A 133 -3.53 -13.48 -6.10
CA GLY A 133 -3.79 -14.84 -6.54
C GLY A 133 -5.24 -15.31 -6.41
N CYS A 134 -6.06 -14.69 -5.56
CA CYS A 134 -7.43 -15.12 -5.28
C CYS A 134 -8.49 -14.61 -6.29
N GLY A 135 -8.05 -14.06 -7.40
CA GLY A 135 -8.91 -13.60 -8.49
C GLY A 135 -8.77 -14.48 -9.73
N ILE A 136 -8.29 -13.86 -10.84
CA ILE A 136 -8.14 -14.54 -12.14
C ILE A 136 -7.20 -15.73 -12.07
N ALA A 137 -6.18 -15.71 -11.19
CA ALA A 137 -5.24 -16.83 -11.02
C ALA A 137 -5.89 -18.07 -10.40
N GLY A 138 -7.04 -17.93 -9.73
CA GLY A 138 -7.88 -19.03 -9.27
C GLY A 138 -7.46 -19.67 -7.96
N TYR A 139 -6.48 -19.14 -7.25
CA TYR A 139 -6.10 -19.61 -5.91
C TYR A 139 -7.14 -19.26 -4.85
N THR A 140 -7.18 -20.05 -3.81
CA THR A 140 -7.93 -19.77 -2.59
C THR A 140 -7.07 -19.06 -1.55
N PRO A 141 -7.65 -18.34 -0.57
CA PRO A 141 -6.89 -17.80 0.55
C PRO A 141 -6.11 -18.86 1.34
N ASP A 142 -6.66 -20.09 1.47
CA ASP A 142 -6.00 -21.22 2.15
C ASP A 142 -4.69 -21.65 1.47
N GLU A 143 -4.60 -21.49 0.15
CA GLU A 143 -3.40 -21.82 -0.63
C GLU A 143 -2.36 -20.69 -0.56
N VAL A 144 -2.80 -19.43 -0.59
CA VAL A 144 -1.90 -18.27 -0.71
C VAL A 144 -1.45 -17.74 0.65
N ALA A 145 -2.36 -17.58 1.62
CA ALA A 145 -2.06 -16.96 2.90
C ALA A 145 -0.88 -17.61 3.65
N PRO A 146 -0.71 -18.95 3.67
CA PRO A 146 0.43 -19.58 4.33
C PRO A 146 1.79 -19.12 3.81
N LEU A 147 1.89 -18.69 2.54
CA LEU A 147 3.11 -18.15 1.94
C LEU A 147 3.52 -16.82 2.56
N PHE A 148 2.54 -16.04 3.06
CA PHE A 148 2.75 -14.73 3.71
C PHE A 148 3.04 -14.82 5.22
N ARG A 149 3.18 -16.02 5.78
CA ARG A 149 3.42 -16.21 7.22
C ARG A 149 4.64 -15.44 7.74
N GLU A 150 5.71 -15.36 6.96
CA GLU A 150 6.90 -14.58 7.31
C GLU A 150 6.71 -13.07 7.13
N ALA A 151 5.75 -12.62 6.33
CA ALA A 151 5.39 -11.21 6.18
C ALA A 151 4.51 -10.70 7.33
N ALA A 152 3.73 -11.58 7.96
CA ALA A 152 2.75 -11.24 9.00
C ALA A 152 3.34 -10.46 10.20
N PRO A 153 4.57 -10.76 10.71
CA PRO A 153 5.18 -10.00 11.80
C PRO A 153 5.81 -8.68 11.35
N LEU A 154 6.00 -8.42 10.06
CA LEU A 154 6.63 -7.19 9.58
C LEU A 154 5.74 -5.98 9.86
N GLU A 155 6.33 -4.93 10.46
CA GLU A 155 5.58 -3.75 10.89
C GLU A 155 5.04 -2.90 9.74
N ASN A 156 5.64 -3.02 8.59
CA ASN A 156 5.31 -2.29 7.37
C ASN A 156 4.48 -3.09 6.36
N VAL A 157 4.00 -4.30 6.71
CA VAL A 157 3.15 -5.12 5.85
C VAL A 157 1.76 -5.27 6.44
N TYR A 158 0.76 -4.90 5.67
CA TYR A 158 -0.66 -5.06 5.99
C TYR A 158 -1.25 -6.10 5.05
N LEU A 159 -1.75 -7.21 5.60
CA LEU A 159 -2.35 -8.30 4.85
C LEU A 159 -3.87 -8.13 4.73
N PRO A 160 -4.50 -8.66 3.68
CA PRO A 160 -5.95 -8.63 3.56
C PRO A 160 -6.61 -9.48 4.66
N ARG A 161 -7.82 -9.10 5.07
CA ARG A 161 -8.57 -9.79 6.13
C ARG A 161 -8.66 -11.30 5.87
N VAL A 162 -8.94 -11.70 4.63
CA VAL A 162 -9.09 -13.12 4.25
C VAL A 162 -7.81 -13.94 4.47
N PHE A 163 -6.62 -13.33 4.45
CA PHE A 163 -5.38 -14.04 4.76
C PHE A 163 -5.22 -14.23 6.28
N TRP A 164 -5.66 -13.25 7.07
CA TRP A 164 -5.64 -13.35 8.53
C TRP A 164 -6.64 -14.37 9.09
N GLU A 165 -7.65 -14.75 8.32
CA GLU A 165 -8.61 -15.81 8.69
C GLU A 165 -7.97 -17.19 8.59
N VAL A 166 -6.90 -17.32 7.79
CA VAL A 166 -6.14 -18.57 7.57
C VAL A 166 -4.87 -18.63 8.45
N LEU A 167 -4.20 -17.49 8.69
CA LEU A 167 -2.96 -17.39 9.47
C LEU A 167 -3.18 -17.44 10.97
#